data_7ea37a34090c4f10d9c00c90f13eb501
#
_entry.id   7ea37a34090c4f10d9c00c90f13eb501
#
_cell.length_a   1.000
_cell.length_b   1.000
_cell.length_c   1.000
_cell.angle_alpha   90.00
_cell.angle_beta   90.00
_cell.angle_gamma   90.00
#
_symmetry.space_group_name_H-M   'P 1'
#
loop_
_entity.id
_entity.type
_entity.pdbx_description
1 polymer ?
#
loop_
_entity_poly.entity_id
_entity_poly.type
_entity_poly.pdbx_seq_one_letter_code
_entity_poly.pdbx_strand_id
1 'polypeptide(L)'
;MPTALVTGASSGIGLQFARTLAARGYDLVLVARDRARLDAVAAELTSTYAVSAEVLVADLSDRAAVGVVADRLSDAARPVDLLVNNAGYGLRKSFLRNEVEVEEQAFEVLCRAVLVLSHAAARAMRERGQGAIINVSSVASFVAMGSYSAAKAWVTVFSEGLANELAGSGVRVLALCPGFTHTEFHQRAEMNMSKLPAPLWLDADRLVRDALADLDRGRVVSVPGPAYKALVGALKVLPRSLARRASGGVAAKRRPRR
;
A
#
# COMPACT_ATOMS: atom_id res chain seq x y z
N MET A 1 2.30 21.32 12.33
CA MET A 1 2.44 19.85 12.51
C MET A 1 2.82 19.24 11.16
N PRO A 2 3.54 18.13 11.10
CA PRO A 2 3.79 17.45 9.82
C PRO A 2 2.47 16.89 9.26
N THR A 3 2.36 16.79 7.94
CA THR A 3 1.14 16.31 7.26
C THR A 3 1.39 14.99 6.57
N ALA A 4 0.47 14.03 6.72
CA ALA A 4 0.50 12.76 5.99
C ALA A 4 -0.72 12.62 5.08
N LEU A 5 -0.50 12.20 3.83
CA LEU A 5 -1.55 11.82 2.89
C LEU A 5 -1.64 10.30 2.81
N VAL A 6 -2.83 9.75 3.08
CA VAL A 6 -3.06 8.31 3.09
C VAL A 6 -4.15 7.95 2.08
N THR A 7 -3.81 7.13 1.09
CA THR A 7 -4.80 6.60 0.14
C THR A 7 -5.42 5.31 0.66
N GLY A 8 -6.73 5.11 0.39
CA GLY A 8 -7.48 4.00 0.97
C GLY A 8 -7.68 4.12 2.48
N ALA A 9 -7.79 5.37 2.98
CA ALA A 9 -7.85 5.69 4.42
C ALA A 9 -9.13 5.26 5.12
N SER A 10 -10.18 4.86 4.40
CA SER A 10 -11.50 4.53 4.97
C SER A 10 -11.59 3.15 5.62
N SER A 11 -10.58 2.29 5.52
CA SER A 11 -10.61 0.93 6.07
C SER A 11 -9.22 0.25 6.12
N GLY A 12 -9.13 -0.84 6.87
CA GLY A 12 -7.99 -1.76 6.86
C GLY A 12 -6.66 -1.09 7.22
N ILE A 13 -5.61 -1.41 6.47
CA ILE A 13 -4.24 -0.90 6.72
C ILE A 13 -4.19 0.63 6.58
N GLY A 14 -4.91 1.22 5.60
CA GLY A 14 -4.93 2.67 5.42
C GLY A 14 -5.56 3.41 6.60
N LEU A 15 -6.67 2.92 7.13
CA LEU A 15 -7.28 3.45 8.34
C LEU A 15 -6.33 3.34 9.55
N GLN A 16 -5.64 2.21 9.67
CA GLN A 16 -4.67 2.03 10.74
C GLN A 16 -3.46 2.97 10.60
N PHE A 17 -2.98 3.23 9.36
CA PHE A 17 -1.99 4.28 9.14
C PHE A 17 -2.50 5.64 9.58
N ALA A 18 -3.73 6.01 9.21
CA ALA A 18 -4.32 7.29 9.61
C ALA A 18 -4.36 7.46 11.14
N ARG A 19 -4.84 6.44 11.87
CA ARG A 19 -4.88 6.43 13.34
C ARG A 19 -3.48 6.53 13.97
N THR A 20 -2.55 5.73 13.48
CA THR A 20 -1.19 5.69 14.05
C THR A 20 -0.44 6.99 13.78
N LEU A 21 -0.63 7.62 12.62
CA LEU A 21 -0.01 8.89 12.26
C LEU A 21 -0.65 10.05 13.04
N ALA A 22 -1.97 10.07 13.21
CA ALA A 22 -2.66 11.04 14.09
C ALA A 22 -2.14 10.95 15.52
N ALA A 23 -1.98 9.75 16.08
CA ALA A 23 -1.40 9.53 17.39
C ALA A 23 0.07 9.99 17.51
N ARG A 24 0.78 10.12 16.37
CA ARG A 24 2.13 10.69 16.28
C ARG A 24 2.14 12.21 16.02
N GLY A 25 0.97 12.86 16.02
CA GLY A 25 0.83 14.31 15.83
C GLY A 25 0.89 14.77 14.37
N TYR A 26 0.58 13.90 13.40
CA TYR A 26 0.43 14.30 12.01
C TYR A 26 -0.97 14.82 11.74
N ASP A 27 -1.08 15.92 11.01
CA ASP A 27 -2.29 16.28 10.29
C ASP A 27 -2.49 15.29 9.13
N LEU A 28 -3.75 15.00 8.78
CA LEU A 28 -4.06 13.96 7.80
C LEU A 28 -4.75 14.53 6.56
N VAL A 29 -4.39 14.02 5.37
CA VAL A 29 -5.19 14.09 4.16
C VAL A 29 -5.68 12.67 3.86
N LEU A 30 -6.96 12.45 4.02
CA LEU A 30 -7.62 11.14 3.91
C LEU A 30 -8.22 10.98 2.52
N VAL A 31 -7.68 10.02 1.73
CA VAL A 31 -8.13 9.80 0.35
C VAL A 31 -8.83 8.45 0.23
N ALA A 32 -10.08 8.43 -0.20
CA ALA A 32 -10.84 7.24 -0.59
C ALA A 32 -12.09 7.65 -1.41
N ARG A 33 -12.90 6.67 -1.84
CA ARG A 33 -14.11 6.91 -2.63
C ARG A 33 -15.35 7.23 -1.80
N ASP A 34 -15.42 6.64 -0.62
CA ASP A 34 -16.58 6.72 0.27
C ASP A 34 -16.45 7.95 1.20
N ARG A 35 -17.17 9.03 0.82
CA ARG A 35 -17.19 10.27 1.59
C ARG A 35 -17.66 10.05 3.03
N ALA A 36 -18.75 9.32 3.23
CA ALA A 36 -19.32 9.17 4.56
C ALA A 36 -18.37 8.46 5.52
N ARG A 37 -17.66 7.42 5.03
CA ARG A 37 -16.62 6.75 5.83
C ARG A 37 -15.43 7.67 6.10
N LEU A 38 -15.01 8.49 5.13
CA LEU A 38 -13.92 9.44 5.34
C LEU A 38 -14.28 10.52 6.37
N ASP A 39 -15.49 11.07 6.28
CA ASP A 39 -15.98 12.09 7.23
C ASP A 39 -16.03 11.52 8.66
N ALA A 40 -16.49 10.26 8.81
CA ALA A 40 -16.49 9.57 10.12
C ALA A 40 -15.06 9.35 10.66
N VAL A 41 -14.11 8.95 9.81
CA VAL A 41 -12.70 8.80 10.19
C VAL A 41 -12.10 10.15 10.56
N ALA A 42 -12.35 11.20 9.77
CA ALA A 42 -11.85 12.56 10.07
C ALA A 42 -12.35 13.06 11.42
N ALA A 43 -13.65 12.90 11.71
CA ALA A 43 -14.24 13.26 13.00
C ALA A 43 -13.60 12.46 14.16
N GLU A 44 -13.42 11.16 14.00
CA GLU A 44 -12.73 10.30 14.98
C GLU A 44 -11.32 10.84 15.29
N LEU A 45 -10.51 11.08 14.24
CA LEU A 45 -9.12 11.49 14.41
C LEU A 45 -9.00 12.87 15.05
N THR A 46 -9.83 13.82 14.60
CA THR A 46 -9.82 15.18 15.13
C THR A 46 -10.23 15.19 16.61
N SER A 47 -11.27 14.44 16.99
CA SER A 47 -11.73 14.41 18.38
C SER A 47 -10.77 13.65 19.32
N THR A 48 -10.10 12.61 18.82
CA THR A 48 -9.26 11.74 19.65
C THR A 48 -7.83 12.26 19.80
N TYR A 49 -7.27 12.85 18.74
CA TYR A 49 -5.84 13.18 18.68
C TYR A 49 -5.56 14.69 18.55
N ALA A 50 -6.59 15.52 18.46
CA ALA A 50 -6.45 16.98 18.28
C ALA A 50 -5.62 17.40 17.05
N VAL A 51 -5.73 16.63 15.95
CA VAL A 51 -5.10 16.90 14.66
C VAL A 51 -6.12 17.36 13.63
N SER A 52 -5.68 18.01 12.56
CA SER A 52 -6.53 18.32 11.40
C SER A 52 -6.65 17.11 10.48
N ALA A 53 -7.85 16.90 9.91
CA ALA A 53 -8.10 15.85 8.96
C ALA A 53 -8.87 16.36 7.73
N GLU A 54 -8.16 16.57 6.63
CA GLU A 54 -8.72 16.95 5.32
C GLU A 54 -9.28 15.72 4.63
N VAL A 55 -10.53 15.78 4.15
CA VAL A 55 -11.17 14.71 3.38
C VAL A 55 -11.08 15.03 1.89
N LEU A 56 -10.43 14.16 1.13
CA LEU A 56 -10.28 14.26 -0.33
C LEU A 56 -10.89 13.04 -1.00
N VAL A 57 -12.11 13.17 -1.52
CA VAL A 57 -12.80 12.07 -2.19
C VAL A 57 -12.23 11.87 -3.59
N ALA A 58 -11.68 10.68 -3.85
CA ALA A 58 -11.12 10.33 -5.15
C ALA A 58 -11.25 8.84 -5.46
N ASP A 59 -11.67 8.50 -6.67
CA ASP A 59 -11.51 7.16 -7.24
C ASP A 59 -10.17 7.10 -7.98
N LEU A 60 -9.23 6.32 -7.47
CA LEU A 60 -7.89 6.22 -8.05
C LEU A 60 -7.84 5.36 -9.33
N SER A 61 -8.97 4.83 -9.80
CA SER A 61 -9.10 4.31 -11.18
C SER A 61 -9.42 5.41 -12.20
N ASP A 62 -9.88 6.57 -11.74
CA ASP A 62 -10.11 7.76 -12.57
C ASP A 62 -8.84 8.63 -12.62
N ARG A 63 -8.35 8.88 -13.83
CA ARG A 63 -7.13 9.66 -14.09
C ARG A 63 -7.26 11.11 -13.66
N ALA A 64 -8.44 11.72 -13.82
CA ALA A 64 -8.70 13.08 -13.39
C ALA A 64 -8.67 13.20 -11.86
N ALA A 65 -9.32 12.26 -11.16
CA ALA A 65 -9.29 12.20 -9.71
C ALA A 65 -7.88 11.97 -9.15
N VAL A 66 -7.06 11.14 -9.81
CA VAL A 66 -5.64 10.98 -9.46
C VAL A 66 -4.88 12.30 -9.65
N GLY A 67 -5.21 13.10 -10.70
CA GLY A 67 -4.65 14.43 -10.91
C GLY A 67 -4.90 15.36 -9.72
N VAL A 68 -6.14 15.41 -9.21
CA VAL A 68 -6.50 16.23 -8.04
C VAL A 68 -5.67 15.86 -6.81
N VAL A 69 -5.46 14.56 -6.56
CA VAL A 69 -4.61 14.12 -5.43
C VAL A 69 -3.14 14.47 -5.66
N ALA A 70 -2.65 14.37 -6.89
CA ALA A 70 -1.28 14.77 -7.25
C ALA A 70 -1.06 16.28 -7.09
N ASP A 71 -2.03 17.12 -7.47
CA ASP A 71 -2.00 18.57 -7.24
C ASP A 71 -1.94 18.89 -5.74
N ARG A 72 -2.72 18.17 -4.91
CA ARG A 72 -2.66 18.32 -3.44
C ARG A 72 -1.27 17.96 -2.88
N LEU A 73 -0.60 16.95 -3.43
CA LEU A 73 0.77 16.55 -3.04
C LEU A 73 1.82 17.59 -3.49
N SER A 74 1.57 18.31 -4.56
CA SER A 74 2.44 19.32 -5.12
C SER A 74 2.25 20.72 -4.53
N ASP A 75 1.23 20.91 -3.67
CA ASP A 75 0.90 22.20 -3.07
C ASP A 75 1.98 22.64 -2.06
N ALA A 76 2.82 23.57 -2.48
CA ALA A 76 3.91 24.07 -1.64
C ALA A 76 3.43 24.88 -0.42
N ALA A 77 2.20 25.46 -0.47
CA ALA A 77 1.63 26.21 0.65
C ALA A 77 1.12 25.27 1.77
N ARG A 78 0.80 24.02 1.43
CA ARG A 78 0.31 23.00 2.36
C ARG A 78 1.10 21.69 2.19
N PRO A 79 2.40 21.68 2.56
CA PRO A 79 3.30 20.57 2.26
C PRO A 79 2.84 19.25 2.89
N VAL A 80 3.01 18.17 2.16
CA VAL A 80 2.82 16.80 2.65
C VAL A 80 4.19 16.19 2.95
N ASP A 81 4.41 15.74 4.18
CA ASP A 81 5.70 15.19 4.65
C ASP A 81 5.77 13.67 4.53
N LEU A 82 4.61 12.99 4.51
CA LEU A 82 4.53 11.55 4.33
C LEU A 82 3.40 11.20 3.36
N LEU A 83 3.73 10.50 2.28
CA LEU A 83 2.74 9.86 1.40
C LEU A 83 2.65 8.37 1.74
N VAL A 84 1.43 7.87 1.97
CA VAL A 84 1.13 6.43 2.08
C VAL A 84 0.24 6.01 0.93
N ASN A 85 0.83 5.43 -0.12
CA ASN A 85 0.13 4.78 -1.22
C ASN A 85 -0.35 3.40 -0.78
N ASN A 86 -1.54 3.34 -0.16
CA ASN A 86 -2.10 2.11 0.37
C ASN A 86 -3.33 1.62 -0.41
N ALA A 87 -4.03 2.48 -1.14
CA ALA A 87 -5.22 2.09 -1.89
C ALA A 87 -4.97 0.88 -2.79
N GLY A 88 -5.86 -0.09 -2.73
CA GLY A 88 -5.75 -1.29 -3.54
C GLY A 88 -6.77 -2.35 -3.14
N TYR A 89 -6.95 -3.32 -4.01
CA TYR A 89 -7.86 -4.46 -3.82
C TYR A 89 -7.33 -5.71 -4.51
N GLY A 90 -7.83 -6.87 -4.09
CA GLY A 90 -7.53 -8.15 -4.71
C GLY A 90 -8.50 -8.47 -5.85
N LEU A 91 -8.01 -9.12 -6.90
CA LEU A 91 -8.85 -9.62 -7.99
C LEU A 91 -9.56 -10.93 -7.58
N ARG A 92 -10.86 -10.99 -7.81
CA ARG A 92 -11.71 -12.13 -7.41
C ARG A 92 -11.52 -13.35 -8.30
N LYS A 93 -11.38 -13.13 -9.62
CA LYS A 93 -11.20 -14.17 -10.62
C LYS A 93 -9.75 -14.27 -11.07
N SER A 94 -9.40 -15.38 -11.73
CA SER A 94 -8.09 -15.53 -12.40
C SER A 94 -8.06 -14.68 -13.68
N PHE A 95 -6.87 -14.30 -14.14
CA PHE A 95 -6.64 -13.46 -15.32
C PHE A 95 -7.48 -13.87 -16.53
N LEU A 96 -7.52 -15.16 -16.87
CA LEU A 96 -8.29 -15.65 -18.03
C LEU A 96 -9.82 -15.68 -17.83
N ARG A 97 -10.31 -15.34 -16.64
CA ARG A 97 -11.74 -15.29 -16.31
C ARG A 97 -12.24 -13.88 -16.01
N ASN A 98 -11.35 -12.91 -15.92
CA ASN A 98 -11.70 -11.51 -15.85
C ASN A 98 -11.91 -10.96 -17.25
N GLU A 99 -12.81 -9.99 -17.39
CA GLU A 99 -12.81 -9.09 -18.53
C GLU A 99 -11.57 -8.19 -18.45
N VAL A 100 -11.03 -7.76 -19.58
CA VAL A 100 -9.77 -6.98 -19.64
C VAL A 100 -9.90 -5.66 -18.91
N GLU A 101 -11.07 -5.04 -18.94
CA GLU A 101 -11.37 -3.77 -18.26
C GLU A 101 -11.20 -3.87 -16.74
N VAL A 102 -11.48 -5.04 -16.15
CA VAL A 102 -11.26 -5.31 -14.70
C VAL A 102 -9.77 -5.35 -14.38
N GLU A 103 -8.97 -5.94 -15.27
CA GLU A 103 -7.50 -5.98 -15.13
C GLU A 103 -6.88 -4.59 -15.33
N GLU A 104 -7.36 -3.83 -16.31
CA GLU A 104 -6.94 -2.45 -16.57
C GLU A 104 -7.28 -1.54 -15.39
N GLN A 105 -8.51 -1.61 -14.86
CA GLN A 105 -8.92 -0.85 -13.68
C GLN A 105 -8.04 -1.20 -12.46
N ALA A 106 -7.73 -2.48 -12.29
CA ALA A 106 -6.81 -2.89 -11.22
C ALA A 106 -5.41 -2.31 -11.43
N PHE A 107 -4.91 -2.26 -12.64
CA PHE A 107 -3.61 -1.66 -12.97
C PHE A 107 -3.60 -0.14 -12.74
N GLU A 108 -4.68 0.58 -13.10
CA GLU A 108 -4.83 2.02 -12.81
C GLU A 108 -4.67 2.29 -11.30
N VAL A 109 -5.31 1.50 -10.43
CA VAL A 109 -5.23 1.71 -8.98
C VAL A 109 -3.92 1.19 -8.38
N LEU A 110 -3.49 -0.03 -8.75
CA LEU A 110 -2.37 -0.71 -8.08
C LEU A 110 -0.99 -0.23 -8.55
N CYS A 111 -0.90 0.29 -9.78
CA CYS A 111 0.37 0.71 -10.38
C CYS A 111 0.35 2.18 -10.79
N ARG A 112 -0.57 2.59 -11.66
CA ARG A 112 -0.55 3.95 -12.22
C ARG A 112 -0.78 5.02 -11.17
N ALA A 113 -1.75 4.85 -10.27
CA ALA A 113 -1.96 5.81 -9.19
C ALA A 113 -0.70 5.93 -8.30
N VAL A 114 -0.08 4.79 -7.94
CA VAL A 114 1.18 4.78 -7.17
C VAL A 114 2.29 5.54 -7.91
N LEU A 115 2.44 5.34 -9.23
CA LEU A 115 3.41 6.06 -10.05
C LEU A 115 3.19 7.57 -9.99
N VAL A 116 1.97 8.03 -10.31
CA VAL A 116 1.65 9.45 -10.42
C VAL A 116 1.77 10.16 -9.07
N LEU A 117 1.23 9.57 -8.01
CA LEU A 117 1.27 10.17 -6.67
C LEU A 117 2.69 10.16 -6.08
N SER A 118 3.46 9.08 -6.29
CA SER A 118 4.87 9.05 -5.88
C SER A 118 5.70 10.08 -6.65
N HIS A 119 5.43 10.30 -7.96
CA HIS A 119 6.14 11.30 -8.75
C HIS A 119 5.88 12.73 -8.22
N ALA A 120 4.61 13.08 -7.96
CA ALA A 120 4.23 14.39 -7.41
C ALA A 120 4.88 14.62 -6.03
N ALA A 121 4.75 13.63 -5.12
CA ALA A 121 5.32 13.71 -3.79
C ALA A 121 6.85 13.78 -3.80
N ALA A 122 7.52 12.91 -4.58
CA ALA A 122 8.97 12.85 -4.65
C ALA A 122 9.58 14.18 -5.12
N ARG A 123 8.98 14.83 -6.14
CA ARG A 123 9.44 16.13 -6.61
C ARG A 123 9.32 17.21 -5.54
N ALA A 124 8.12 17.36 -4.95
CA ALA A 124 7.85 18.35 -3.93
C ALA A 124 8.72 18.12 -2.66
N MET A 125 8.88 16.87 -2.23
CA MET A 125 9.71 16.51 -1.09
C MET A 125 11.21 16.75 -1.36
N ARG A 126 11.70 16.39 -2.55
CA ARG A 126 13.09 16.62 -2.94
C ARG A 126 13.44 18.11 -2.97
N GLU A 127 12.55 18.95 -3.48
CA GLU A 127 12.73 20.42 -3.49
C GLU A 127 12.85 21.00 -2.07
N ARG A 128 12.13 20.40 -1.09
CA ARG A 128 12.22 20.78 0.33
C ARG A 128 13.38 20.11 1.09
N GLY A 129 14.05 19.12 0.51
CA GLY A 129 15.12 18.36 1.15
C GLY A 129 14.63 17.41 2.25
N GLN A 130 13.33 17.13 2.35
CA GLN A 130 12.76 16.24 3.38
C GLN A 130 11.43 15.63 2.95
N GLY A 131 11.16 14.43 3.45
CA GLY A 131 9.88 13.72 3.25
C GLY A 131 10.03 12.22 3.29
N ALA A 132 8.89 11.53 3.15
CA ALA A 132 8.88 10.08 3.06
C ALA A 132 7.72 9.56 2.22
N ILE A 133 7.91 8.42 1.55
CA ILE A 133 6.92 7.73 0.74
C ILE A 133 6.86 6.27 1.18
N ILE A 134 5.68 5.78 1.54
CA ILE A 134 5.41 4.38 1.79
C ILE A 134 4.50 3.86 0.67
N ASN A 135 4.99 2.91 -0.12
CA ASN A 135 4.19 2.21 -1.12
C ASN A 135 3.80 0.83 -0.60
N VAL A 136 2.50 0.60 -0.40
CA VAL A 136 2.00 -0.69 0.11
C VAL A 136 1.96 -1.71 -1.02
N SER A 137 2.96 -2.58 -1.02
CA SER A 137 3.08 -3.74 -1.88
C SER A 137 2.39 -4.97 -1.24
N SER A 138 3.02 -6.13 -1.25
CA SER A 138 2.57 -7.39 -0.62
C SER A 138 3.69 -8.42 -0.65
N VAL A 139 3.65 -9.43 0.22
CA VAL A 139 4.48 -10.64 0.06
C VAL A 139 4.17 -11.38 -1.26
N ALA A 140 3.02 -11.11 -1.88
CA ALA A 140 2.68 -11.59 -3.21
C ALA A 140 3.65 -11.08 -4.31
N SER A 141 4.38 -10.00 -4.06
CA SER A 141 5.41 -9.47 -4.98
C SER A 141 6.58 -10.44 -5.21
N PHE A 142 6.79 -11.37 -4.30
CA PHE A 142 7.89 -12.34 -4.38
C PHE A 142 7.49 -13.69 -5.00
N VAL A 143 6.24 -13.82 -5.42
CA VAL A 143 5.70 -15.06 -6.03
C VAL A 143 4.99 -14.78 -7.35
N ALA A 144 4.87 -15.79 -8.22
CA ALA A 144 4.22 -15.65 -9.53
C ALA A 144 2.77 -16.17 -9.49
N MET A 145 1.83 -15.31 -9.04
CA MET A 145 0.42 -15.68 -8.82
C MET A 145 -0.55 -14.71 -9.52
N GLY A 146 -0.45 -14.57 -10.84
CA GLY A 146 -1.35 -13.74 -11.65
C GLY A 146 -0.98 -12.25 -11.67
N SER A 147 -1.86 -11.44 -12.24
CA SER A 147 -1.68 -9.99 -12.45
C SER A 147 -1.52 -9.20 -11.16
N TYR A 148 -2.23 -9.56 -10.10
CA TYR A 148 -2.05 -8.92 -8.79
C TYR A 148 -0.62 -9.04 -8.26
N SER A 149 -0.01 -10.24 -8.34
CA SER A 149 1.39 -10.44 -7.95
C SER A 149 2.34 -9.63 -8.82
N ALA A 150 2.08 -9.56 -10.13
CA ALA A 150 2.86 -8.75 -11.05
C ALA A 150 2.77 -7.26 -10.72
N ALA A 151 1.57 -6.74 -10.44
CA ALA A 151 1.38 -5.35 -10.01
C ALA A 151 2.14 -5.05 -8.70
N LYS A 152 2.05 -5.95 -7.71
CA LYS A 152 2.76 -5.77 -6.44
C LYS A 152 4.28 -5.93 -6.57
N ALA A 153 4.77 -6.76 -7.48
CA ALA A 153 6.18 -6.84 -7.83
C ALA A 153 6.67 -5.54 -8.47
N TRP A 154 5.87 -4.97 -9.37
CA TRP A 154 6.13 -3.64 -9.93
C TRP A 154 6.26 -2.58 -8.83
N VAL A 155 5.32 -2.51 -7.89
CA VAL A 155 5.38 -1.56 -6.75
C VAL A 155 6.65 -1.73 -5.94
N THR A 156 7.07 -2.98 -5.65
CA THR A 156 8.28 -3.24 -4.88
C THR A 156 9.52 -2.74 -5.62
N VAL A 157 9.71 -3.16 -6.88
CA VAL A 157 10.89 -2.77 -7.69
C VAL A 157 10.90 -1.27 -7.97
N PHE A 158 9.74 -0.67 -8.26
CA PHE A 158 9.59 0.77 -8.43
C PHE A 158 10.05 1.54 -7.17
N SER A 159 9.65 1.08 -5.99
CA SER A 159 10.02 1.73 -4.73
C SER A 159 11.52 1.62 -4.44
N GLU A 160 12.14 0.47 -4.74
CA GLU A 160 13.58 0.27 -4.63
C GLU A 160 14.34 1.22 -5.58
N GLY A 161 13.88 1.33 -6.84
CA GLY A 161 14.46 2.25 -7.83
C GLY A 161 14.31 3.71 -7.41
N LEU A 162 13.12 4.10 -6.92
CA LEU A 162 12.87 5.46 -6.44
C LEU A 162 13.70 5.81 -5.20
N ALA A 163 13.92 4.85 -4.28
CA ALA A 163 14.80 5.04 -3.13
C ALA A 163 16.25 5.32 -3.56
N ASN A 164 16.75 4.61 -4.59
CA ASN A 164 18.08 4.84 -5.15
C ASN A 164 18.18 6.24 -5.80
N GLU A 165 17.17 6.64 -6.56
CA GLU A 165 17.12 7.96 -7.23
C GLU A 165 17.08 9.13 -6.22
N LEU A 166 16.44 8.93 -5.07
CA LEU A 166 16.30 9.92 -4.01
C LEU A 166 17.41 9.84 -2.95
N ALA A 167 18.42 8.98 -3.13
CA ALA A 167 19.51 8.86 -2.18
C ALA A 167 20.24 10.21 -1.98
N GLY A 168 20.44 10.60 -0.73
CA GLY A 168 21.09 11.88 -0.38
C GLY A 168 20.16 13.10 -0.46
N SER A 169 18.93 12.98 -0.93
CA SER A 169 17.98 14.10 -1.07
C SER A 169 17.21 14.45 0.22
N GLY A 170 17.38 13.67 1.30
CA GLY A 170 16.56 13.79 2.52
C GLY A 170 15.19 13.13 2.41
N VAL A 171 14.83 12.50 1.28
CA VAL A 171 13.55 11.79 1.08
C VAL A 171 13.75 10.28 1.22
N ARG A 172 12.93 9.64 2.06
CA ARG A 172 12.95 8.20 2.30
C ARG A 172 11.83 7.49 1.56
N VAL A 173 12.10 6.31 1.02
CA VAL A 173 11.09 5.49 0.34
C VAL A 173 11.06 4.09 0.94
N LEU A 174 9.87 3.57 1.22
CA LEU A 174 9.65 2.24 1.76
C LEU A 174 8.62 1.47 0.91
N ALA A 175 9.00 0.30 0.41
CA ALA A 175 8.07 -0.73 -0.05
C ALA A 175 7.60 -1.55 1.15
N LEU A 176 6.36 -1.37 1.58
CA LEU A 176 5.76 -2.20 2.61
C LEU A 176 5.14 -3.45 1.98
N CYS A 177 5.61 -4.64 2.38
CA CYS A 177 5.18 -5.93 1.83
C CYS A 177 4.43 -6.74 2.91
N PRO A 178 3.14 -6.43 3.19
CA PRO A 178 2.34 -7.16 4.15
C PRO A 178 2.11 -8.62 3.73
N GLY A 179 2.03 -9.52 4.72
CA GLY A 179 1.38 -10.82 4.60
C GLY A 179 -0.13 -10.71 4.77
N PHE A 180 -0.78 -11.82 5.08
CA PHE A 180 -2.21 -11.83 5.40
C PHE A 180 -2.46 -11.01 6.66
N THR A 181 -3.30 -9.97 6.54
CA THR A 181 -3.59 -9.02 7.62
C THR A 181 -5.09 -9.01 7.88
N HIS A 182 -5.49 -9.00 9.15
CA HIS A 182 -6.89 -8.90 9.54
C HIS A 182 -7.48 -7.56 9.09
N THR A 183 -8.13 -7.56 7.92
CA THR A 183 -8.80 -6.40 7.31
C THR A 183 -9.95 -6.86 6.42
N GLU A 184 -10.81 -5.93 5.98
CA GLU A 184 -11.88 -6.19 5.01
C GLU A 184 -11.36 -6.61 3.61
N PHE A 185 -10.04 -6.53 3.35
CA PHE A 185 -9.44 -6.83 2.05
C PHE A 185 -9.79 -8.24 1.54
N HIS A 186 -9.65 -9.26 2.41
CA HIS A 186 -9.90 -10.65 2.03
C HIS A 186 -11.37 -10.93 1.79
N GLN A 187 -12.25 -10.30 2.57
CA GLN A 187 -13.71 -10.39 2.39
C GLN A 187 -14.13 -9.76 1.06
N ARG A 188 -13.61 -8.56 0.75
CA ARG A 188 -13.89 -7.87 -0.53
C ARG A 188 -13.35 -8.63 -1.75
N ALA A 189 -12.24 -9.35 -1.60
CA ALA A 189 -11.66 -10.20 -2.64
C ALA A 189 -12.31 -11.61 -2.71
N GLU A 190 -13.32 -11.90 -1.87
CA GLU A 190 -14.01 -13.21 -1.79
C GLU A 190 -13.03 -14.38 -1.60
N MET A 191 -11.93 -14.14 -0.88
CA MET A 191 -10.92 -15.15 -0.65
C MET A 191 -11.33 -16.07 0.50
N ASN A 192 -11.40 -17.39 0.25
CA ASN A 192 -11.61 -18.35 1.33
C ASN A 192 -10.32 -18.50 2.15
N MET A 193 -10.34 -17.93 3.34
CA MET A 193 -9.19 -17.89 4.24
C MET A 193 -9.30 -18.88 5.42
N SER A 194 -10.35 -19.74 5.44
CA SER A 194 -10.64 -20.66 6.55
C SER A 194 -9.50 -21.65 6.88
N LYS A 195 -8.59 -21.89 5.93
CA LYS A 195 -7.46 -22.82 6.08
C LYS A 195 -6.14 -22.14 6.42
N LEU A 196 -6.13 -20.81 6.59
CA LEU A 196 -4.90 -20.10 6.95
C LEU A 196 -4.64 -20.24 8.46
N PRO A 197 -3.49 -20.81 8.87
CA PRO A 197 -3.14 -20.93 10.29
C PRO A 197 -3.08 -19.56 10.99
N ALA A 198 -3.57 -19.49 12.24
CA ALA A 198 -3.62 -18.26 13.02
C ALA A 198 -2.26 -17.50 13.09
N PRO A 199 -1.08 -18.16 13.22
CA PRO A 199 0.20 -17.45 13.28
C PRO A 199 0.60 -16.70 11.99
N LEU A 200 -0.08 -16.97 10.87
CA LEU A 200 0.15 -16.26 9.60
C LEU A 200 -0.72 -15.01 9.45
N TRP A 201 -1.65 -14.77 10.37
CA TRP A 201 -2.40 -13.54 10.39
C TRP A 201 -1.64 -12.43 11.11
N LEU A 202 -1.51 -11.29 10.46
CA LEU A 202 -0.91 -10.09 11.02
C LEU A 202 -1.99 -9.17 11.60
N ASP A 203 -1.69 -8.58 12.72
CA ASP A 203 -2.43 -7.47 13.27
C ASP A 203 -2.06 -6.18 12.52
N ALA A 204 -3.07 -5.39 12.13
CA ALA A 204 -2.85 -4.19 11.31
C ALA A 204 -2.11 -3.07 12.09
N ASP A 205 -2.35 -2.94 13.38
CA ASP A 205 -1.70 -1.93 14.22
C ASP A 205 -0.20 -2.25 14.38
N ARG A 206 0.13 -3.50 14.72
CA ARG A 206 1.53 -3.93 14.78
C ARG A 206 2.24 -3.81 13.43
N LEU A 207 1.57 -4.16 12.34
CA LEU A 207 2.09 -4.05 10.97
C LEU A 207 2.48 -2.60 10.64
N VAL A 208 1.61 -1.64 10.97
CA VAL A 208 1.85 -0.22 10.71
C VAL A 208 2.99 0.31 11.59
N ARG A 209 3.03 -0.05 12.87
CA ARG A 209 4.16 0.33 13.75
C ARG A 209 5.50 -0.22 13.25
N ASP A 210 5.53 -1.49 12.84
CA ASP A 210 6.73 -2.11 12.27
C ASP A 210 7.17 -1.40 10.97
N ALA A 211 6.22 -1.03 10.10
CA ALA A 211 6.50 -0.30 8.86
C ALA A 211 7.11 1.08 9.11
N LEU A 212 6.52 1.85 10.03
CA LEU A 212 7.02 3.18 10.39
C LEU A 212 8.39 3.08 11.06
N ALA A 213 8.61 2.11 11.93
CA ALA A 213 9.92 1.88 12.53
C ALA A 213 10.98 1.46 11.49
N ASP A 214 10.62 0.67 10.48
CA ASP A 214 11.52 0.30 9.38
C ASP A 214 11.83 1.53 8.49
N LEU A 215 10.85 2.39 8.22
CA LEU A 215 11.04 3.67 7.53
C LEU A 215 12.01 4.58 8.29
N ASP A 216 11.83 4.71 9.62
CA ASP A 216 12.68 5.53 10.49
C ASP A 216 14.13 5.04 10.53
N ARG A 217 14.35 3.72 10.34
CA ARG A 217 15.68 3.11 10.21
C ARG A 217 16.27 3.20 8.80
N GLY A 218 15.60 3.86 7.86
CA GLY A 218 16.06 4.00 6.47
C GLY A 218 15.98 2.71 5.65
N ARG A 219 15.15 1.74 6.04
CA ARG A 219 14.94 0.52 5.24
C ARG A 219 14.14 0.85 3.99
N VAL A 220 14.49 0.22 2.87
CA VAL A 220 13.77 0.39 1.59
C VAL A 220 12.66 -0.65 1.42
N VAL A 221 12.82 -1.85 1.99
CA VAL A 221 11.81 -2.91 1.95
C VAL A 221 11.48 -3.36 3.36
N SER A 222 10.22 -3.32 3.74
CA SER A 222 9.70 -3.84 5.00
C SER A 222 8.79 -5.06 4.76
N VAL A 223 9.09 -6.16 5.44
CA VAL A 223 8.26 -7.38 5.45
C VAL A 223 7.88 -7.65 6.91
N PRO A 224 6.73 -7.15 7.40
CA PRO A 224 6.32 -7.37 8.79
C PRO A 224 6.04 -8.84 9.10
N GLY A 225 6.38 -9.23 10.33
CA GLY A 225 6.18 -10.58 10.84
C GLY A 225 7.34 -11.54 10.53
N PRO A 226 7.81 -12.32 11.53
CA PRO A 226 8.98 -13.18 11.40
C PRO A 226 8.79 -14.33 10.39
N ALA A 227 7.59 -14.91 10.33
CA ALA A 227 7.27 -15.97 9.38
C ALA A 227 7.37 -15.48 7.93
N TYR A 228 6.88 -14.28 7.64
CA TYR A 228 6.97 -13.69 6.30
C TYR A 228 8.39 -13.24 5.95
N LYS A 229 9.17 -12.73 6.93
CA LYS A 229 10.60 -12.43 6.74
C LYS A 229 11.36 -13.68 6.34
N ALA A 230 11.15 -14.80 7.05
CA ALA A 230 11.79 -16.08 6.72
C ALA A 230 11.36 -16.60 5.34
N LEU A 231 10.05 -16.55 5.02
CA LEU A 231 9.52 -16.96 3.73
C LEU A 231 10.13 -16.14 2.58
N VAL A 232 10.11 -14.82 2.68
CA VAL A 232 10.66 -13.94 1.63
C VAL A 232 12.17 -14.11 1.52
N GLY A 233 12.89 -14.27 2.65
CA GLY A 233 14.31 -14.59 2.65
C GLY A 233 14.62 -15.88 1.87
N ALA A 234 13.87 -16.94 2.13
CA ALA A 234 14.00 -18.19 1.37
C ALA A 234 13.70 -18.02 -0.12
N LEU A 235 12.63 -17.28 -0.47
CA LEU A 235 12.26 -17.03 -1.87
C LEU A 235 13.31 -16.23 -2.65
N LYS A 236 14.06 -15.35 -2.00
CA LYS A 236 15.13 -14.55 -2.63
C LYS A 236 16.35 -15.39 -3.02
N VAL A 237 16.64 -16.48 -2.31
CA VAL A 237 17.77 -17.39 -2.61
C VAL A 237 17.37 -18.54 -3.54
N LEU A 238 16.09 -18.83 -3.70
CA LEU A 238 15.62 -19.90 -4.60
C LEU A 238 15.69 -19.46 -6.06
N PRO A 239 16.16 -20.35 -6.97
CA PRO A 239 16.06 -20.11 -8.41
C PRO A 239 14.61 -19.79 -8.81
N ARG A 240 14.42 -18.79 -9.68
CA ARG A 240 13.09 -18.34 -10.13
C ARG A 240 12.22 -19.47 -10.69
N SER A 241 12.83 -20.50 -11.30
CA SER A 241 12.13 -21.69 -11.80
C SER A 241 11.47 -22.51 -10.68
N LEU A 242 12.13 -22.65 -9.53
CA LEU A 242 11.60 -23.36 -8.37
C LEU A 242 10.53 -22.53 -7.66
N ALA A 243 10.75 -21.23 -7.47
CA ALA A 243 9.77 -20.33 -6.92
C ALA A 243 8.48 -20.30 -7.76
N ARG A 244 8.59 -20.32 -9.10
CA ARG A 244 7.46 -20.41 -10.04
C ARG A 244 6.70 -21.73 -9.91
N ARG A 245 7.39 -22.88 -9.80
CA ARG A 245 6.75 -24.20 -9.62
C ARG A 245 6.00 -24.28 -8.30
N ALA A 246 6.59 -23.81 -7.21
CA ALA A 246 5.94 -23.74 -5.89
C ALA A 246 4.68 -22.87 -5.92
N SER A 247 4.73 -21.72 -6.58
CA SER A 247 3.59 -20.81 -6.76
C SER A 247 2.47 -21.41 -7.61
N GLY A 248 2.82 -22.17 -8.68
CA GLY A 248 1.85 -22.82 -9.57
C GLY A 248 1.01 -23.89 -8.88
N GLY A 249 1.58 -24.62 -7.92
CA GLY A 249 0.84 -25.61 -7.11
C GLY A 249 -0.23 -24.98 -6.21
N VAL A 250 0.00 -23.78 -5.71
CA VAL A 250 -0.98 -23.01 -4.92
C VAL A 250 -2.10 -22.47 -5.82
N ALA A 251 -1.77 -21.99 -7.02
CA ALA A 251 -2.74 -21.51 -8.01
C ALA A 251 -3.63 -22.64 -8.55
N ALA A 252 -3.09 -23.85 -8.74
CA ALA A 252 -3.84 -25.00 -9.21
C ALA A 252 -4.87 -25.50 -8.18
N LYS A 253 -4.57 -25.43 -6.89
CA LYS A 253 -5.52 -25.78 -5.79
C LYS A 253 -6.69 -24.78 -5.64
N ARG A 254 -6.61 -23.59 -6.22
CA ARG A 254 -7.70 -22.60 -6.29
C ARG A 254 -8.65 -22.81 -7.48
N ARG A 255 -8.41 -23.81 -8.35
CA ARG A 255 -9.36 -24.16 -9.40
C ARG A 255 -10.55 -24.88 -8.75
N PRO A 256 -11.80 -24.38 -8.89
CA PRO A 256 -12.97 -25.18 -8.56
C PRO A 256 -12.92 -26.42 -9.47
N ARG A 257 -13.13 -27.61 -8.90
CA ARG A 257 -13.40 -28.83 -9.69
C ARG A 257 -14.60 -28.50 -10.60
N ARG A 258 -14.46 -28.85 -11.87
CA ARG A 258 -15.53 -28.77 -12.86
C ARG A 258 -16.73 -29.57 -12.38
#